data_444f2072ba6e7c1fcc78f3921b2759a6
#
_entry.id   444f2072ba6e7c1fcc78f3921b2759a6
#
_cell.length_a   1.000
_cell.length_b   1.000
_cell.length_c   1.000
_cell.angle_alpha   90.00
_cell.angle_beta   90.00
_cell.angle_gamma   90.00
#
_symmetry.space_group_name_H-M   'P 1'
#
loop_
_entity.id
_entity.type
_entity.pdbx_description
1 polymer ?
#
loop_
_entity_poly.entity_id
_entity_poly.type
_entity_poly.pdbx_seq_one_letter_code
_entity_poly.pdbx_strand_id
1 'polypeptide(L)'
;MKMEELVKNRLSDNSDIRVGIDVGSTTVKLVITDINTNDVVYSKYVRHNARQIDTARTLLSEVKELLSGKNFKAAVCGSGGKPVSRALGIHYIQEVVANAAAVQRLYPDIRTAIELGGQDAKVIFFYFDDNTGRLMTSDMRMNGSCAGGTGAFIDEIATLLGVKTEEFESLAAKGTTVYDISGRCGVFAKTDIQPLLIQGADTVSYTHLTLPTKRIV
;
A
#
# COMPACT_ATOMS: atom_id res chain seq x y z
N MET A 1 10.11 23.19 -12.81
CA MET A 1 9.50 23.61 -11.53
C MET A 1 9.75 22.50 -10.54
N LYS A 2 10.51 22.73 -9.47
CA LYS A 2 10.85 21.71 -8.47
C LYS A 2 9.57 21.33 -7.72
N MET A 3 9.43 20.06 -7.34
CA MET A 3 8.29 19.53 -6.59
C MET A 3 8.01 20.35 -5.31
N GLU A 4 9.05 20.91 -4.70
CA GLU A 4 8.98 21.82 -3.55
C GLU A 4 8.20 23.12 -3.83
N GLU A 5 8.28 23.69 -5.04
CA GLU A 5 7.52 24.89 -5.43
C GLU A 5 6.04 24.60 -5.62
N LEU A 6 5.70 23.43 -6.16
CA LEU A 6 4.30 22.97 -6.32
C LEU A 6 3.62 22.76 -4.97
N VAL A 7 4.37 22.28 -3.98
CA VAL A 7 3.85 22.01 -2.63
C VAL A 7 3.72 23.31 -1.82
N LYS A 8 4.71 24.22 -1.90
CA LYS A 8 4.63 25.54 -1.25
C LYS A 8 3.43 26.37 -1.71
N ASN A 9 3.07 26.30 -2.98
CA ASN A 9 1.92 27.02 -3.52
C ASN A 9 0.55 26.47 -3.10
N ARG A 10 0.50 25.23 -2.53
CA ARG A 10 -0.74 24.61 -2.06
C ARG A 10 -1.01 24.79 -0.56
N LEU A 11 0.00 25.18 0.22
CA LEU A 11 -0.12 25.42 1.65
C LEU A 11 -0.12 26.92 1.93
N SER A 12 -1.17 27.45 2.53
CA SER A 12 -1.15 28.77 3.11
C SER A 12 -0.15 28.82 4.29
N ASP A 13 0.44 29.98 4.58
CA ASP A 13 1.44 30.14 5.63
C ASP A 13 0.96 29.70 7.03
N ASN A 14 -0.36 29.68 7.26
CA ASN A 14 -1.00 29.30 8.52
C ASN A 14 -1.72 27.94 8.46
N SER A 15 -1.48 27.09 7.44
CA SER A 15 -2.18 25.82 7.35
C SER A 15 -1.65 24.80 8.36
N ASP A 16 -2.54 24.29 9.21
CA ASP A 16 -2.31 23.07 9.97
C ASP A 16 -2.20 21.89 9.01
N ILE A 17 -1.22 21.03 9.22
CA ILE A 17 -0.97 19.86 8.37
C ILE A 17 -0.93 18.57 9.19
N ARG A 18 -1.23 17.47 8.51
CA ARG A 18 -1.05 16.12 9.07
C ARG A 18 0.07 15.41 8.32
N VAL A 19 0.91 14.72 9.07
CA VAL A 19 2.01 13.91 8.55
C VAL A 19 1.72 12.45 8.91
N GLY A 20 1.50 11.62 7.90
CA GLY A 20 1.32 10.17 8.04
C GLY A 20 2.55 9.42 7.56
N ILE A 21 3.04 8.48 8.35
CA ILE A 21 4.13 7.57 7.97
C ILE A 21 3.60 6.15 8.08
N ASP A 22 3.62 5.42 6.98
CA ASP A 22 3.32 3.99 6.96
C ASP A 22 4.62 3.22 6.71
N VAL A 23 5.00 2.39 7.70
CA VAL A 23 6.18 1.54 7.63
C VAL A 23 5.73 0.10 7.49
N GLY A 24 5.59 -0.33 6.26
CA GLY A 24 5.23 -1.71 5.93
C GLY A 24 6.41 -2.68 6.03
N SER A 25 6.18 -3.92 5.64
CA SER A 25 7.20 -4.97 5.59
C SER A 25 8.29 -4.74 4.54
N THR A 26 7.96 -4.05 3.45
CA THR A 26 8.87 -3.83 2.30
C THR A 26 9.11 -2.36 2.00
N THR A 27 8.21 -1.47 2.40
CA THR A 27 8.20 -0.07 1.99
C THR A 27 7.92 0.88 3.13
N VAL A 28 8.39 2.13 2.99
CA VAL A 28 7.98 3.27 3.80
C VAL A 28 7.25 4.27 2.91
N LYS A 29 6.13 4.76 3.40
CA LYS A 29 5.34 5.79 2.74
C LYS A 29 5.27 7.00 3.65
N LEU A 30 5.41 8.18 3.09
CA LEU A 30 5.19 9.46 3.78
C LEU A 30 4.12 10.22 3.02
N VAL A 31 3.11 10.68 3.74
CA VAL A 31 2.01 11.50 3.19
C VAL A 31 1.82 12.73 4.06
N ILE A 32 1.70 13.89 3.44
CA ILE A 32 1.35 15.15 4.09
C ILE A 32 0.02 15.62 3.50
N THR A 33 -0.93 15.93 4.37
CA THR A 33 -2.23 16.46 3.97
C THR A 33 -2.52 17.78 4.69
N ASP A 34 -3.24 18.67 4.02
CA ASP A 34 -3.84 19.83 4.66
C ASP A 34 -4.98 19.39 5.59
N ILE A 35 -5.05 19.95 6.80
CA ILE A 35 -6.08 19.60 7.79
C ILE A 35 -7.48 20.02 7.36
N ASN A 36 -7.60 21.15 6.68
CA ASN A 36 -8.87 21.78 6.35
C ASN A 36 -9.50 21.19 5.09
N THR A 37 -8.67 21.03 4.03
CA THR A 37 -9.15 20.54 2.73
C THR A 37 -9.02 19.03 2.57
N ASN A 38 -8.13 18.39 3.34
CA ASN A 38 -7.69 16.99 3.21
C ASN A 38 -6.92 16.69 1.92
N ASP A 39 -6.54 17.70 1.18
CA ASP A 39 -5.74 17.52 -0.01
C ASP A 39 -4.37 16.92 0.35
N VAL A 40 -3.92 15.99 -0.49
CA VAL A 40 -2.56 15.47 -0.40
C VAL A 40 -1.61 16.51 -0.99
N VAL A 41 -0.78 17.11 -0.15
CA VAL A 41 0.21 18.11 -0.56
C VAL A 41 1.57 17.53 -0.85
N TYR A 42 1.87 16.37 -0.27
CA TYR A 42 3.09 15.61 -0.54
C TYR A 42 2.81 14.12 -0.33
N SER A 43 3.36 13.28 -1.19
CA SER A 43 3.37 11.83 -0.98
C SER A 43 4.63 11.21 -1.58
N LYS A 44 5.18 10.24 -0.87
CA LYS A 44 6.32 9.46 -1.35
C LYS A 44 6.22 8.01 -0.88
N TYR A 45 6.60 7.10 -1.75
CA TYR A 45 6.59 5.65 -1.55
C TYR A 45 7.97 5.10 -1.89
N VAL A 46 8.66 4.47 -0.94
CA VAL A 46 10.05 4.02 -1.11
C VAL A 46 10.24 2.62 -0.53
N ARG A 47 10.93 1.75 -1.24
CA ARG A 47 11.40 0.46 -0.70
C ARG A 47 12.51 0.72 0.32
N HIS A 48 12.40 0.12 1.51
CA HIS A 48 13.37 0.35 2.60
C HIS A 48 14.53 -0.65 2.62
N ASN A 49 14.47 -1.75 1.89
CA ASN A 49 15.54 -2.76 1.83
C ASN A 49 16.07 -3.14 3.24
N ALA A 50 15.17 -3.47 4.16
CA ALA A 50 15.41 -3.77 5.57
C ALA A 50 15.99 -2.60 6.42
N ARG A 51 15.99 -1.34 5.91
CA ARG A 51 16.45 -0.14 6.63
C ARG A 51 15.29 0.83 6.91
N GLN A 52 14.29 0.38 7.64
CA GLN A 52 13.04 1.10 7.88
C GLN A 52 13.27 2.48 8.52
N ILE A 53 14.06 2.54 9.62
CA ILE A 53 14.31 3.77 10.37
C ILE A 53 15.08 4.78 9.52
N ASP A 54 16.13 4.34 8.81
CA ASP A 54 16.93 5.22 7.97
C ASP A 54 16.12 5.77 6.80
N THR A 55 15.28 4.93 6.19
CA THR A 55 14.38 5.34 5.11
C THR A 55 13.35 6.36 5.61
N ALA A 56 12.74 6.13 6.78
CA ALA A 56 11.80 7.09 7.38
C ALA A 56 12.50 8.42 7.70
N ARG A 57 13.72 8.38 8.25
CA ARG A 57 14.53 9.57 8.54
C ARG A 57 14.85 10.35 7.26
N THR A 58 15.24 9.66 6.18
CA THR A 58 15.53 10.29 4.89
C THR A 58 14.29 10.99 4.34
N LEU A 59 13.13 10.33 4.34
CA LEU A 59 11.88 10.92 3.88
C LEU A 59 11.48 12.16 4.69
N LEU A 60 11.64 12.11 6.01
CA LEU A 60 11.37 13.27 6.88
C LEU A 60 12.36 14.42 6.62
N SER A 61 13.61 14.10 6.34
CA SER A 61 14.62 15.13 6.02
C SER A 61 14.29 15.85 4.71
N GLU A 62 13.73 15.16 3.73
CA GLU A 62 13.32 15.75 2.45
C GLU A 62 12.19 16.79 2.62
N VAL A 63 11.31 16.60 3.61
CA VAL A 63 10.17 17.50 3.86
C VAL A 63 10.43 18.48 5.00
N LYS A 64 11.65 18.53 5.56
CA LYS A 64 12.00 19.37 6.70
C LYS A 64 11.65 20.85 6.47
N GLU A 65 12.03 21.38 5.32
CA GLU A 65 11.75 22.78 4.96
C GLU A 65 10.24 23.06 4.81
N LEU A 66 9.49 22.07 4.30
CA LEU A 66 8.03 22.14 4.19
C LEU A 66 7.34 22.19 5.55
N LEU A 67 7.89 21.49 6.54
CA LEU A 67 7.36 21.43 7.90
C LEU A 67 7.83 22.59 8.78
N SER A 68 8.89 23.30 8.38
CA SER A 68 9.49 24.38 9.17
C SER A 68 8.49 25.52 9.43
N GLY A 69 8.38 25.91 10.71
CA GLY A 69 7.46 26.97 11.13
C GLY A 69 5.98 26.64 11.09
N LYS A 70 5.59 25.38 10.78
CA LYS A 70 4.20 24.95 10.74
C LYS A 70 3.82 24.08 11.92
N ASN A 71 2.60 24.24 12.42
CA ASN A 71 2.00 23.30 13.34
C ASN A 71 1.55 22.06 12.60
N PHE A 72 1.95 20.86 13.04
CA PHE A 72 1.51 19.61 12.42
C PHE A 72 1.20 18.53 13.45
N LYS A 73 0.29 17.64 13.07
CA LYS A 73 0.03 16.40 13.79
C LYS A 73 0.66 15.25 13.00
N ALA A 74 1.36 14.35 13.69
CA ALA A 74 2.02 13.24 13.06
C ALA A 74 1.60 11.91 13.69
N ALA A 75 1.52 10.87 12.84
CA ALA A 75 1.28 9.49 13.27
C ALA A 75 2.06 8.52 12.41
N VAL A 76 2.40 7.37 13.00
CA VAL A 76 3.06 6.25 12.33
C VAL A 76 2.15 5.03 12.38
N CYS A 77 2.03 4.32 11.27
CA CYS A 77 1.35 3.01 11.20
C CYS A 77 2.22 1.98 10.45
N GLY A 78 1.65 0.82 10.19
CA GLY A 78 2.31 -0.27 9.48
C GLY A 78 3.01 -1.27 10.41
N SER A 79 3.29 -2.46 9.87
CA SER A 79 3.89 -3.59 10.61
C SER A 79 5.27 -3.27 11.18
N GLY A 80 6.08 -2.45 10.49
CA GLY A 80 7.38 -1.94 10.93
C GLY A 80 7.32 -0.61 11.69
N GLY A 81 6.13 -0.08 11.98
CA GLY A 81 5.95 1.29 12.48
C GLY A 81 6.34 1.51 13.93
N LYS A 82 6.22 0.50 14.82
CA LYS A 82 6.49 0.67 16.25
C LYS A 82 7.92 1.14 16.57
N PRO A 83 9.00 0.56 16.02
CA PRO A 83 10.36 1.07 16.24
C PRO A 83 10.54 2.51 15.75
N VAL A 84 9.97 2.86 14.59
CA VAL A 84 10.05 4.21 14.02
C VAL A 84 9.28 5.20 14.88
N SER A 85 8.08 4.85 15.34
CA SER A 85 7.28 5.66 16.28
C SER A 85 8.07 6.00 17.55
N ARG A 86 8.73 5.00 18.15
CA ARG A 86 9.57 5.22 19.34
C ARG A 86 10.76 6.13 19.06
N ALA A 87 11.46 5.90 17.93
CA ALA A 87 12.64 6.68 17.56
C ALA A 87 12.33 8.15 17.27
N LEU A 88 11.11 8.44 16.79
CA LEU A 88 10.66 9.79 16.44
C LEU A 88 9.83 10.47 17.52
N GLY A 89 9.40 9.74 18.57
CA GLY A 89 8.48 10.24 19.59
C GLY A 89 7.07 10.54 19.03
N ILE A 90 6.65 9.86 17.95
CA ILE A 90 5.38 10.10 17.27
C ILE A 90 4.41 8.96 17.62
N HIS A 91 3.11 9.27 17.71
CA HIS A 91 2.08 8.30 18.06
C HIS A 91 1.97 7.16 17.04
N TYR A 92 1.91 5.92 17.52
CA TYR A 92 1.67 4.73 16.69
C TYR A 92 0.17 4.41 16.63
N ILE A 93 -0.32 4.19 15.42
CA ILE A 93 -1.69 3.75 15.14
C ILE A 93 -1.61 2.37 14.48
N GLN A 94 -2.45 1.45 14.91
CA GLN A 94 -2.55 0.15 14.22
C GLN A 94 -3.00 0.34 12.78
N GLU A 95 -2.37 -0.38 11.87
CA GLU A 95 -2.60 -0.29 10.42
C GLU A 95 -4.08 -0.44 10.04
N VAL A 96 -4.76 -1.42 10.63
CA VAL A 96 -6.19 -1.65 10.38
C VAL A 96 -7.05 -0.45 10.80
N VAL A 97 -6.72 0.18 11.93
CA VAL A 97 -7.43 1.37 12.41
C VAL A 97 -7.18 2.56 11.47
N ALA A 98 -5.94 2.70 11.00
CA ALA A 98 -5.59 3.75 10.03
C ALA A 98 -6.32 3.55 8.69
N ASN A 99 -6.36 2.31 8.18
CA ASN A 99 -7.09 1.95 6.98
C ASN A 99 -8.60 2.21 7.10
N ALA A 100 -9.21 1.73 8.20
CA ALA A 100 -10.63 1.96 8.44
C ALA A 100 -10.96 3.46 8.49
N ALA A 101 -10.16 4.26 9.19
CA ALA A 101 -10.34 5.71 9.26
C ALA A 101 -10.20 6.39 7.89
N ALA A 102 -9.24 5.95 7.06
CA ALA A 102 -9.06 6.47 5.72
C ALA A 102 -10.25 6.15 4.81
N VAL A 103 -10.72 4.89 4.84
CA VAL A 103 -11.89 4.45 4.07
C VAL A 103 -13.15 5.21 4.46
N GLN A 104 -13.42 5.32 5.76
CA GLN A 104 -14.58 6.07 6.27
C GLN A 104 -14.58 7.52 5.78
N ARG A 105 -13.41 8.13 5.68
CA ARG A 105 -13.27 9.53 5.30
C ARG A 105 -13.33 9.76 3.79
N LEU A 106 -12.67 8.90 3.02
CA LEU A 106 -12.49 9.09 1.58
C LEU A 106 -13.59 8.40 0.76
N TYR A 107 -14.16 7.32 1.30
CA TYR A 107 -15.11 6.45 0.60
C TYR A 107 -16.25 6.00 1.53
N PRO A 108 -17.10 6.91 2.03
CA PRO A 108 -18.11 6.58 3.05
C PRO A 108 -19.18 5.57 2.58
N ASP A 109 -19.33 5.44 1.27
CA ASP A 109 -20.36 4.57 0.67
C ASP A 109 -19.92 3.12 0.44
N ILE A 110 -18.62 2.84 0.56
CA ILE A 110 -18.14 1.47 0.34
C ILE A 110 -18.36 0.59 1.57
N ARG A 111 -18.53 -0.71 1.33
CA ARG A 111 -18.77 -1.71 2.38
C ARG A 111 -17.64 -2.72 2.52
N THR A 112 -16.69 -2.70 1.60
CA THR A 112 -15.55 -3.62 1.62
C THR A 112 -14.32 -2.92 1.09
N ALA A 113 -13.21 -3.06 1.80
CA ALA A 113 -11.88 -2.66 1.33
C ALA A 113 -10.96 -3.88 1.27
N ILE A 114 -10.20 -3.99 0.19
CA ILE A 114 -9.17 -5.01 0.02
C ILE A 114 -7.83 -4.29 0.00
N GLU A 115 -6.96 -4.64 0.94
CA GLU A 115 -5.59 -4.16 1.02
C GLU A 115 -4.64 -5.27 0.56
N LEU A 116 -3.81 -4.98 -0.43
CA LEU A 116 -2.73 -5.84 -0.87
C LEU A 116 -1.40 -5.27 -0.38
N GLY A 117 -0.93 -5.76 0.75
CA GLY A 117 0.35 -5.38 1.33
C GLY A 117 1.53 -6.13 0.70
N GLY A 118 2.75 -5.83 1.16
CA GLY A 118 3.97 -6.51 0.68
C GLY A 118 4.02 -7.99 1.04
N GLN A 119 3.52 -8.37 2.23
CA GLN A 119 3.53 -9.75 2.71
C GLN A 119 2.14 -10.24 3.15
N ASP A 120 1.21 -9.33 3.41
CA ASP A 120 -0.13 -9.62 3.87
C ASP A 120 -1.16 -9.10 2.88
N ALA A 121 -2.30 -9.78 2.78
CA ALA A 121 -3.51 -9.29 2.13
C ALA A 121 -4.62 -9.26 3.16
N LYS A 122 -5.38 -8.17 3.21
CA LYS A 122 -6.47 -7.97 4.17
C LYS A 122 -7.75 -7.59 3.45
N VAL A 123 -8.86 -8.11 3.95
CA VAL A 123 -10.21 -7.68 3.57
C VAL A 123 -10.87 -7.11 4.80
N ILE A 124 -11.35 -5.89 4.70
CA ILE A 124 -12.04 -5.18 5.77
C ILE A 124 -13.48 -4.97 5.34
N PHE A 125 -14.41 -5.44 6.14
CA PHE A 125 -15.85 -5.26 5.92
C PHE A 125 -16.37 -4.13 6.80
N PHE A 126 -17.25 -3.31 6.25
CA PHE A 126 -17.84 -2.18 6.92
C PHE A 126 -19.37 -2.29 6.95
N TYR A 127 -19.96 -1.75 7.99
CA TYR A 127 -21.40 -1.49 8.06
C TYR A 127 -21.62 -0.04 8.46
N PHE A 128 -22.76 0.50 8.08
CA PHE A 128 -23.18 1.82 8.51
C PHE A 128 -23.94 1.68 9.83
N ASP A 129 -23.49 2.39 10.85
CA ASP A 129 -24.18 2.44 12.13
C ASP A 129 -25.14 3.63 12.13
N ASP A 130 -26.42 3.35 12.04
CA ASP A 130 -27.50 4.36 12.00
C ASP A 130 -27.55 5.23 13.27
N ASN A 131 -27.07 4.72 14.41
CA ASN A 131 -27.09 5.48 15.68
C ASN A 131 -25.99 6.55 15.71
N THR A 132 -24.82 6.26 15.15
CA THR A 132 -23.66 7.18 15.13
C THR A 132 -23.50 7.93 13.82
N GLY A 133 -24.23 7.53 12.77
CA GLY A 133 -24.10 8.06 11.43
C GLY A 133 -22.73 7.79 10.79
N ARG A 134 -22.04 6.73 11.22
CA ARG A 134 -20.67 6.43 10.81
C ARG A 134 -20.51 5.05 10.22
N LEU A 135 -19.56 4.94 9.30
CA LEU A 135 -19.09 3.66 8.81
C LEU A 135 -18.22 2.99 9.89
N MET A 136 -18.57 1.78 10.29
CA MET A 136 -17.89 1.00 11.32
C MET A 136 -17.31 -0.28 10.70
N THR A 137 -16.18 -0.76 11.22
CA THR A 137 -15.64 -2.07 10.83
C THR A 137 -16.46 -3.19 11.46
N SER A 138 -17.00 -4.09 10.64
CA SER A 138 -17.75 -5.28 11.13
C SER A 138 -16.88 -6.50 11.27
N ASP A 139 -16.00 -6.73 10.32
CA ASP A 139 -15.11 -7.90 10.27
C ASP A 139 -13.82 -7.56 9.51
N MET A 140 -12.78 -8.30 9.80
CA MET A 140 -11.52 -8.22 9.08
C MET A 140 -10.95 -9.62 8.90
N ARG A 141 -10.56 -9.93 7.68
CA ARG A 141 -9.89 -11.19 7.35
C ARG A 141 -8.52 -10.89 6.74
N MET A 142 -7.56 -11.69 7.11
CA MET A 142 -6.18 -11.58 6.63
C MET A 142 -5.75 -12.93 6.10
N ASN A 143 -4.93 -12.96 5.05
CA ASN A 143 -4.32 -14.20 4.60
C ASN A 143 -3.44 -14.77 5.71
N GLY A 144 -3.26 -16.09 5.72
CA GLY A 144 -2.38 -16.77 6.66
C GLY A 144 -0.89 -16.53 6.35
N SER A 145 -0.07 -17.52 6.63
CA SER A 145 1.41 -17.45 6.49
C SER A 145 1.89 -17.42 5.01
N CYS A 146 1.00 -17.51 4.04
CA CYS A 146 1.36 -17.60 2.62
C CYS A 146 1.36 -16.21 1.99
N ALA A 147 2.45 -15.84 1.31
CA ALA A 147 2.56 -14.59 0.57
C ALA A 147 1.76 -14.58 -0.76
N GLY A 148 1.04 -15.64 -1.09
CA GLY A 148 0.17 -15.71 -2.29
C GLY A 148 -0.85 -14.57 -2.30
N GLY A 149 -0.95 -13.85 -3.42
CA GLY A 149 -1.82 -12.70 -3.57
C GLY A 149 -1.31 -11.42 -2.92
N THR A 150 -0.02 -11.35 -2.58
CA THR A 150 0.62 -10.17 -1.98
C THR A 150 1.66 -9.56 -2.93
N GLY A 151 2.17 -8.36 -2.59
CA GLY A 151 3.22 -7.71 -3.37
C GLY A 151 4.49 -8.54 -3.50
N ALA A 152 4.87 -9.31 -2.46
CA ALA A 152 6.02 -10.21 -2.52
C ALA A 152 5.83 -11.32 -3.56
N PHE A 153 4.62 -11.86 -3.69
CA PHE A 153 4.30 -12.82 -4.75
C PHE A 153 4.40 -12.21 -6.14
N ILE A 154 3.89 -10.98 -6.32
CA ILE A 154 3.99 -10.25 -7.58
C ILE A 154 5.47 -10.01 -7.96
N ASP A 155 6.30 -9.57 -7.01
CA ASP A 155 7.75 -9.37 -7.22
C ASP A 155 8.45 -10.68 -7.59
N GLU A 156 8.04 -11.79 -7.00
CA GLU A 156 8.59 -13.11 -7.27
C GLU A 156 8.22 -13.61 -8.67
N ILE A 157 6.98 -13.40 -9.09
CA ILE A 157 6.54 -13.72 -10.47
C ILE A 157 7.23 -12.78 -11.47
N ALA A 158 7.39 -11.50 -11.19
CA ALA A 158 8.13 -10.57 -12.04
C ALA A 158 9.57 -11.05 -12.29
N THR A 159 10.23 -11.51 -11.22
CA THR A 159 11.57 -12.09 -11.30
C THR A 159 11.59 -13.37 -12.15
N LEU A 160 10.61 -14.26 -11.97
CA LEU A 160 10.49 -15.50 -12.73
C LEU A 160 10.29 -15.23 -14.23
N LEU A 161 9.49 -14.21 -14.57
CA LEU A 161 9.20 -13.82 -15.94
C LEU A 161 10.30 -12.92 -16.57
N GLY A 162 11.26 -12.44 -15.79
CA GLY A 162 12.30 -11.53 -16.25
C GLY A 162 11.78 -10.14 -16.64
N VAL A 163 10.66 -9.69 -16.04
CA VAL A 163 10.02 -8.39 -16.29
C VAL A 163 9.99 -7.53 -15.04
N LYS A 164 9.81 -6.23 -15.19
CA LYS A 164 9.61 -5.34 -14.04
C LYS A 164 8.15 -5.33 -13.59
N THR A 165 7.92 -5.20 -12.29
CA THR A 165 6.57 -5.16 -11.71
C THR A 165 5.73 -4.02 -12.30
N GLU A 166 6.36 -2.87 -12.60
CA GLU A 166 5.71 -1.69 -13.20
C GLU A 166 5.23 -1.95 -14.64
N GLU A 167 5.75 -2.97 -15.30
CA GLU A 167 5.38 -3.33 -16.67
C GLU A 167 4.17 -4.28 -16.74
N PHE A 168 3.74 -4.84 -15.60
CA PHE A 168 2.69 -5.86 -15.55
C PHE A 168 1.37 -5.42 -16.19
N GLU A 169 0.89 -4.22 -15.86
CA GLU A 169 -0.35 -3.70 -16.43
C GLU A 169 -0.29 -3.61 -17.96
N SER A 170 0.79 -3.04 -18.48
CA SER A 170 0.99 -2.88 -19.93
C SER A 170 1.18 -4.20 -20.66
N LEU A 171 1.77 -5.19 -20.00
CA LEU A 171 1.94 -6.54 -20.53
C LEU A 171 0.61 -7.29 -20.46
N ALA A 172 -0.09 -7.24 -19.33
CA ALA A 172 -1.39 -7.87 -19.16
C ALA A 172 -2.41 -7.43 -20.22
N ALA A 173 -2.42 -6.13 -20.56
CA ALA A 173 -3.30 -5.60 -21.60
C ALA A 173 -3.06 -6.19 -23.00
N LYS A 174 -1.89 -6.80 -23.25
CA LYS A 174 -1.54 -7.44 -24.53
C LYS A 174 -1.81 -8.95 -24.52
N GLY A 175 -2.12 -9.53 -23.35
CA GLY A 175 -2.35 -10.96 -23.22
C GLY A 175 -3.60 -11.41 -23.97
N THR A 176 -3.48 -12.47 -24.74
CA THR A 176 -4.58 -13.05 -25.55
C THR A 176 -5.03 -14.41 -25.02
N THR A 177 -4.24 -15.04 -24.17
CA THR A 177 -4.50 -16.38 -23.65
C THR A 177 -4.56 -16.34 -22.13
N VAL A 178 -5.54 -17.01 -21.54
CA VAL A 178 -5.65 -17.22 -20.10
C VAL A 178 -5.30 -18.67 -19.80
N TYR A 179 -4.24 -18.88 -19.01
CA TYR A 179 -3.83 -20.20 -18.56
C TYR A 179 -4.52 -20.59 -17.26
N ASP A 180 -4.85 -21.86 -17.08
CA ASP A 180 -5.37 -22.37 -15.81
C ASP A 180 -4.22 -22.60 -14.83
N ILE A 181 -4.10 -21.72 -13.85
CA ILE A 181 -3.03 -21.72 -12.83
C ILE A 181 -3.66 -21.79 -11.46
N SER A 182 -3.05 -22.57 -10.56
CA SER A 182 -3.51 -22.71 -9.19
C SER A 182 -3.58 -21.37 -8.45
N GLY A 183 -4.79 -20.95 -8.08
CA GLY A 183 -5.03 -19.71 -7.32
C GLY A 183 -4.99 -19.89 -5.79
N ARG A 184 -4.66 -21.08 -5.27
CA ARG A 184 -4.72 -21.34 -3.82
C ARG A 184 -3.42 -21.04 -3.09
N CYS A 185 -2.28 -21.19 -3.76
CA CYS A 185 -0.96 -21.10 -3.12
C CYS A 185 0.05 -20.57 -4.13
N GLY A 186 0.85 -19.57 -3.74
CA GLY A 186 1.89 -19.00 -4.60
C GLY A 186 2.94 -20.01 -5.05
N VAL A 187 3.24 -21.03 -4.24
CA VAL A 187 4.17 -22.11 -4.61
C VAL A 187 3.59 -22.93 -5.75
N PHE A 188 2.33 -23.36 -5.63
CA PHE A 188 1.68 -24.13 -6.72
C PHE A 188 1.53 -23.29 -7.97
N ALA A 189 1.15 -22.01 -7.86
CA ALA A 189 1.08 -21.12 -9.00
C ALA A 189 2.42 -21.04 -9.74
N LYS A 190 3.55 -20.92 -9.04
CA LYS A 190 4.89 -20.96 -9.65
C LYS A 190 5.20 -22.28 -10.31
N THR A 191 4.82 -23.40 -9.67
CA THR A 191 5.02 -24.74 -10.22
C THR A 191 4.23 -24.94 -11.49
N ASP A 192 3.06 -24.33 -11.64
CA ASP A 192 2.24 -24.39 -12.84
C ASP A 192 2.79 -23.47 -13.94
N ILE A 193 3.35 -22.30 -13.59
CA ILE A 193 3.92 -21.34 -14.53
C ILE A 193 5.22 -21.86 -15.16
N GLN A 194 6.12 -22.45 -14.37
CA GLN A 194 7.45 -22.86 -14.85
C GLN A 194 7.43 -23.79 -16.07
N PRO A 195 6.63 -24.89 -16.12
CA PRO A 195 6.55 -25.75 -17.29
C PRO A 195 6.04 -25.03 -18.54
N LEU A 196 5.11 -24.09 -18.37
CA LEU A 196 4.54 -23.33 -19.47
C LEU A 196 5.59 -22.39 -20.10
N LEU A 197 6.44 -21.77 -19.27
CA LEU A 197 7.57 -20.97 -19.75
C LEU A 197 8.57 -21.80 -20.52
N ILE A 198 8.88 -23.01 -20.06
CA ILE A 198 9.79 -23.95 -20.75
C ILE A 198 9.20 -24.37 -22.11
N GLN A 199 7.88 -24.49 -22.22
CA GLN A 199 7.18 -24.80 -23.47
C GLN A 199 7.06 -23.60 -24.42
N GLY A 200 7.61 -22.44 -24.06
CA GLY A 200 7.61 -21.23 -24.88
C GLY A 200 6.26 -20.47 -24.86
N ALA A 201 5.44 -20.68 -23.84
CA ALA A 201 4.24 -19.90 -23.65
C ALA A 201 4.58 -18.42 -23.44
N ASP A 202 3.75 -17.54 -24.01
CA ASP A 202 3.99 -16.10 -24.01
C ASP A 202 3.92 -15.53 -22.58
N THR A 203 5.01 -14.88 -22.14
CA THR A 203 5.11 -14.25 -20.81
C THR A 203 4.03 -13.19 -20.58
N VAL A 204 3.54 -12.56 -21.63
CA VAL A 204 2.46 -11.56 -21.59
C VAL A 204 1.18 -12.15 -21.01
N SER A 205 0.84 -13.37 -21.37
CA SER A 205 -0.39 -14.04 -20.92
C SER A 205 -0.37 -14.43 -19.43
N TYR A 206 0.79 -14.47 -18.77
CA TYR A 206 0.91 -14.79 -17.34
C TYR A 206 0.67 -13.60 -16.41
N THR A 207 0.80 -12.39 -16.89
CA THR A 207 0.59 -11.21 -16.07
C THR A 207 -0.85 -11.03 -15.61
N HIS A 208 -1.82 -11.68 -16.31
CA HIS A 208 -3.21 -11.77 -15.85
C HIS A 208 -3.42 -12.64 -14.61
N LEU A 209 -2.45 -13.48 -14.26
CA LEU A 209 -2.57 -14.51 -13.23
C LEU A 209 -2.06 -14.05 -11.86
N THR A 210 -1.46 -12.88 -11.79
CA THR A 210 -0.85 -12.36 -10.55
C THR A 210 -1.85 -11.85 -9.53
N LEU A 211 -3.14 -11.86 -9.84
CA LEU A 211 -4.21 -11.53 -8.91
C LEU A 211 -5.11 -12.76 -8.65
N PRO A 212 -4.67 -13.75 -7.85
CA PRO A 212 -5.57 -14.79 -7.38
C PRO A 212 -6.50 -14.24 -6.28
N THR A 213 -7.12 -13.10 -6.55
CA THR A 213 -8.17 -12.52 -5.70
C THR A 213 -9.50 -13.26 -5.86
N LYS A 214 -9.56 -14.26 -6.73
CA LYS A 214 -10.72 -15.12 -6.89
C LYS A 214 -10.76 -16.18 -5.77
N ARG A 215 -11.44 -15.87 -4.74
CA ARG A 215 -11.97 -16.61 -3.59
C ARG A 215 -11.38 -16.17 -2.26
N ILE A 216 -11.75 -14.98 -1.85
CA ILE A 216 -12.05 -14.76 -0.46
C ILE A 216 -13.54 -15.10 -0.32
N VAL A 217 -13.84 -16.35 0.04
CA VAL A 217 -15.16 -16.80 0.45
C VAL A 217 -15.21 -16.74 1.95
#